data_71a176309253018049c25e7fbbe9e941
#
_entry.id   71a176309253018049c25e7fbbe9e941
#
_cell.length_a   1.000
_cell.length_b   1.000
_cell.length_c   1.000
_cell.angle_alpha   90.00
_cell.angle_beta   90.00
_cell.angle_gamma   90.00
#
_symmetry.space_group_name_H-M   'P 1'
#
loop_
_entity.id
_entity.type
_entity.pdbx_description
1 polymer ?
#
loop_
_entity_poly.entity_id
_entity_poly.type
_entity_poly.pdbx_seq_one_letter_code
_entity_poly.pdbx_strand_id
1 'polypeptide(L)'
;MSLDQTVDQVLRWAFKSEPLGHAVHFANAYTIALASQDADYAEAINSGDLVCCDGTPVVWAGKWLPDPHGSEWQRVYGPDVMTAVLEKSTARHKHYLLGSTTDTLNLLRNKILQNYPNAKVVGMDSPPFRNATEQELSERNERIADSGANIVWVGLGTPKQDFEVERLKACLPVTALAVGAAFDFLAGTVPQAPPWMQKSGTEWLYRWSKEPKRLTKRYLWGNPTFVKLVVQQRLADRRKATQN
;
A
#
# COMPACT_ATOMS: atom_id res chain seq x y z
N MET A 1 -0.40 -12.63 -7.51
CA MET A 1 -0.79 -13.25 -6.21
C MET A 1 -2.22 -12.85 -5.87
N SER A 2 -2.98 -13.75 -5.20
CA SER A 2 -4.31 -13.44 -4.66
C SER A 2 -4.21 -12.73 -3.31
N LEU A 3 -5.35 -12.24 -2.79
CA LEU A 3 -5.45 -11.66 -1.44
C LEU A 3 -4.94 -12.65 -0.38
N ASP A 4 -5.42 -13.90 -0.40
CA ASP A 4 -5.01 -14.90 0.59
C ASP A 4 -3.51 -15.22 0.53
N GLN A 5 -2.95 -15.37 -0.67
CA GLN A 5 -1.51 -15.59 -0.84
C GLN A 5 -0.68 -14.41 -0.31
N THR A 6 -1.15 -13.17 -0.52
CA THR A 6 -0.52 -11.96 0.02
C THR A 6 -0.55 -11.94 1.54
N VAL A 7 -1.71 -12.20 2.12
CA VAL A 7 -1.91 -12.24 3.59
C VAL A 7 -1.02 -13.32 4.21
N ASP A 8 -1.04 -14.53 3.67
CA ASP A 8 -0.23 -15.63 4.18
C ASP A 8 1.27 -15.35 4.05
N GLN A 9 1.71 -14.63 3.01
CA GLN A 9 3.09 -14.22 2.85
C GLN A 9 3.50 -13.16 3.87
N VAL A 10 2.67 -12.13 4.11
CA VAL A 10 2.91 -11.10 5.15
C VAL A 10 3.04 -11.74 6.53
N LEU A 11 2.11 -12.64 6.88
CA LEU A 11 2.14 -13.32 8.17
C LEU A 11 3.36 -14.25 8.32
N ARG A 12 3.82 -14.89 7.24
CA ARG A 12 5.06 -15.70 7.26
C ARG A 12 6.30 -14.84 7.48
N TRP A 13 6.41 -13.69 6.79
CA TRP A 13 7.54 -12.79 6.94
C TRP A 13 7.66 -12.23 8.36
N ALA A 14 6.54 -11.99 9.02
CA ALA A 14 6.52 -11.50 10.41
C ALA A 14 7.22 -12.44 11.43
N PHE A 15 7.50 -13.72 11.05
CA PHE A 15 8.17 -14.69 11.93
C PHE A 15 9.55 -15.12 11.48
N LYS A 16 9.97 -14.69 10.29
CA LYS A 16 11.31 -15.01 9.83
C LYS A 16 12.32 -14.15 10.57
N SER A 17 13.33 -14.81 11.16
CA SER A 17 14.49 -14.16 11.75
C SER A 17 15.48 -13.74 10.64
N GLU A 18 15.03 -12.95 9.68
CA GLU A 18 15.90 -12.40 8.66
C GLU A 18 16.50 -11.08 9.14
N PRO A 19 17.76 -10.77 8.78
CA PRO A 19 18.43 -9.55 9.24
C PRO A 19 17.83 -8.28 8.65
N LEU A 20 17.14 -8.39 7.50
CA LEU A 20 16.47 -7.30 6.80
C LEU A 20 14.96 -7.51 6.79
N GLY A 21 14.23 -6.39 6.65
CA GLY A 21 12.78 -6.39 6.56
C GLY A 21 12.24 -6.71 5.16
N HIS A 22 10.92 -6.61 5.05
CA HIS A 22 10.20 -6.75 3.78
C HIS A 22 9.33 -5.53 3.52
N ALA A 23 9.23 -5.10 2.25
CA ALA A 23 8.38 -4.01 1.80
C ALA A 23 7.25 -4.50 0.89
N VAL A 24 6.03 -4.05 1.18
CA VAL A 24 4.83 -4.34 0.39
C VAL A 24 4.21 -3.04 -0.11
N HIS A 25 4.12 -2.92 -1.43
CA HIS A 25 3.48 -1.79 -2.10
C HIS A 25 2.10 -2.16 -2.65
N PHE A 26 1.23 -1.16 -2.73
CA PHE A 26 -0.11 -1.28 -3.31
C PHE A 26 -0.24 -0.30 -4.47
N ALA A 27 0.10 -0.79 -5.68
CA ALA A 27 0.17 0.02 -6.88
C ALA A 27 -1.21 0.21 -7.52
N ASN A 28 -1.59 1.48 -7.71
CA ASN A 28 -2.78 1.89 -8.46
C ASN A 28 -2.39 2.75 -9.67
N ALA A 29 -3.36 3.22 -10.45
CA ALA A 29 -3.12 4.03 -11.64
C ALA A 29 -2.25 5.27 -11.36
N TYR A 30 -2.42 5.91 -10.21
CA TYR A 30 -1.60 7.06 -9.82
C TYR A 30 -0.15 6.68 -9.50
N THR A 31 0.05 5.55 -8.80
CA THR A 31 1.39 4.99 -8.53
C THR A 31 2.15 4.77 -9.84
N ILE A 32 1.52 4.14 -10.83
CA ILE A 32 2.14 3.87 -12.14
C ILE A 32 2.41 5.17 -12.90
N ALA A 33 1.46 6.10 -12.90
CA ALA A 33 1.64 7.42 -13.53
C ALA A 33 2.80 8.19 -12.90
N LEU A 34 2.94 8.17 -11.58
CA LEU A 34 4.02 8.84 -10.87
C LEU A 34 5.38 8.18 -11.15
N ALA A 35 5.46 6.86 -11.06
CA ALA A 35 6.67 6.10 -11.37
C ALA A 35 7.17 6.32 -12.81
N SER A 36 6.27 6.62 -13.75
CA SER A 36 6.66 6.95 -15.13
C SER A 36 7.34 8.32 -15.29
N GLN A 37 7.30 9.18 -14.28
CA GLN A 37 7.86 10.55 -14.30
C GLN A 37 9.01 10.74 -13.30
N ASP A 38 9.14 9.83 -12.35
CA ASP A 38 10.08 9.92 -11.24
C ASP A 38 10.82 8.58 -11.14
N ALA A 39 12.11 8.60 -11.52
CA ALA A 39 12.95 7.41 -11.57
C ALA A 39 13.23 6.85 -10.16
N ASP A 40 13.44 7.74 -9.17
CA ASP A 40 13.69 7.32 -7.79
C ASP A 40 12.46 6.64 -7.20
N TYR A 41 11.27 7.18 -7.53
CA TYR A 41 10.02 6.56 -7.13
C TYR A 41 9.77 5.22 -7.84
N ALA A 42 10.11 5.13 -9.12
CA ALA A 42 10.03 3.86 -9.86
C ALA A 42 10.95 2.80 -9.25
N GLU A 43 12.17 3.18 -8.87
CA GLU A 43 13.12 2.29 -8.20
C GLU A 43 12.55 1.84 -6.84
N ALA A 44 12.03 2.75 -6.02
CA ALA A 44 11.42 2.42 -4.73
C ALA A 44 10.28 1.40 -4.87
N ILE A 45 9.38 1.56 -5.86
CA ILE A 45 8.30 0.60 -6.09
C ILE A 45 8.85 -0.74 -6.59
N ASN A 46 9.83 -0.74 -7.50
CA ASN A 46 10.38 -1.97 -8.10
C ASN A 46 11.29 -2.75 -7.14
N SER A 47 11.87 -2.12 -6.13
CA SER A 47 12.68 -2.77 -5.09
C SER A 47 11.85 -3.49 -4.02
N GLY A 48 10.53 -3.26 -3.99
CA GLY A 48 9.61 -3.92 -3.07
C GLY A 48 9.61 -5.44 -3.22
N ASP A 49 9.52 -6.17 -2.10
CA ASP A 49 9.43 -7.63 -2.09
C ASP A 49 8.09 -8.11 -2.65
N LEU A 50 7.08 -7.26 -2.58
CA LEU A 50 5.77 -7.51 -3.13
C LEU A 50 5.10 -6.21 -3.60
N VAL A 51 4.68 -6.19 -4.87
CA VAL A 51 3.91 -5.09 -5.46
C VAL A 51 2.53 -5.60 -5.86
N CYS A 52 1.54 -5.19 -5.10
CA CYS A 52 0.14 -5.62 -5.26
C CYS A 52 -0.64 -4.69 -6.19
N CYS A 53 -1.51 -5.25 -7.04
CA CYS A 53 -2.43 -4.48 -7.87
C CYS A 53 -3.61 -3.95 -7.05
N ASP A 54 -3.51 -2.72 -6.53
CA ASP A 54 -4.51 -2.12 -5.63
C ASP A 54 -5.78 -1.66 -6.36
N GLY A 55 -5.64 -1.19 -7.60
CA GLY A 55 -6.74 -0.62 -8.36
C GLY A 55 -7.29 -1.53 -9.46
N THR A 56 -8.63 -1.61 -9.60
CA THR A 56 -9.29 -2.31 -10.71
C THR A 56 -8.76 -1.91 -12.11
N PRO A 57 -8.48 -0.61 -12.42
CA PRO A 57 -7.88 -0.23 -13.69
C PRO A 57 -6.51 -0.88 -13.96
N VAL A 58 -5.69 -1.11 -12.94
CA VAL A 58 -4.39 -1.78 -13.08
C VAL A 58 -4.59 -3.24 -13.45
N VAL A 59 -5.55 -3.91 -12.81
CA VAL A 59 -5.91 -5.30 -13.14
C VAL A 59 -6.41 -5.40 -14.59
N TRP A 60 -7.25 -4.47 -15.05
CA TRP A 60 -7.71 -4.44 -16.44
C TRP A 60 -6.57 -4.23 -17.43
N ALA A 61 -5.66 -3.32 -17.13
CA ALA A 61 -4.47 -3.09 -17.95
C ALA A 61 -3.60 -4.35 -18.05
N GLY A 62 -3.34 -5.01 -16.91
CA GLY A 62 -2.57 -6.27 -16.89
C GLY A 62 -3.21 -7.38 -17.71
N LYS A 63 -4.54 -7.53 -17.66
CA LYS A 63 -5.28 -8.50 -18.49
C LYS A 63 -5.30 -8.13 -19.98
N TRP A 64 -5.20 -6.85 -20.31
CA TRP A 64 -5.24 -6.37 -21.71
C TRP A 64 -3.87 -6.37 -22.38
N LEU A 65 -2.81 -6.17 -21.62
CA LEU A 65 -1.43 -6.23 -22.12
C LEU A 65 -0.97 -7.68 -22.31
N PRO A 66 -0.07 -7.95 -23.25
CA PRO A 66 0.57 -9.27 -23.36
C PRO A 66 1.30 -9.60 -22.06
N ASP A 67 1.04 -10.79 -21.54
CA ASP A 67 1.72 -11.31 -20.36
C ASP A 67 2.44 -12.62 -20.70
N PRO A 68 3.75 -12.58 -20.94
CA PRO A 68 4.53 -13.77 -21.28
C PRO A 68 4.65 -14.76 -20.12
N HIS A 69 4.32 -14.34 -18.89
CA HIS A 69 4.43 -15.17 -17.69
C HIS A 69 3.11 -15.81 -17.27
N GLY A 70 2.00 -15.50 -17.96
CA GLY A 70 0.68 -16.04 -17.65
C GLY A 70 0.17 -15.65 -16.25
N SER A 71 0.47 -14.45 -15.81
CA SER A 71 0.14 -14.00 -14.47
C SER A 71 -1.38 -13.92 -14.26
N GLU A 72 -1.85 -14.37 -13.11
CA GLU A 72 -3.22 -14.13 -12.69
C GLU A 72 -3.36 -12.70 -12.13
N TRP A 73 -3.88 -11.80 -12.97
CA TRP A 73 -4.16 -10.42 -12.58
C TRP A 73 -5.42 -10.34 -11.71
N GLN A 74 -5.21 -10.16 -10.42
CA GLN A 74 -6.26 -10.00 -9.42
C GLN A 74 -6.06 -8.71 -8.64
N ARG A 75 -7.16 -8.12 -8.16
CA ARG A 75 -7.07 -6.96 -7.28
C ARG A 75 -6.70 -7.41 -5.88
N VAL A 76 -5.61 -6.84 -5.37
CA VAL A 76 -5.16 -6.99 -3.97
C VAL A 76 -5.16 -5.60 -3.35
N TYR A 77 -6.22 -5.29 -2.62
CA TYR A 77 -6.52 -3.96 -2.10
C TYR A 77 -5.92 -3.77 -0.70
N GLY A 78 -5.20 -2.67 -0.48
CA GLY A 78 -4.51 -2.41 0.79
C GLY A 78 -5.41 -2.54 2.03
N PRO A 79 -6.59 -1.91 2.07
CA PRO A 79 -7.54 -2.07 3.18
C PRO A 79 -7.99 -3.51 3.42
N ASP A 80 -8.23 -4.30 2.35
CA ASP A 80 -8.66 -5.70 2.48
C ASP A 80 -7.50 -6.55 3.04
N VAL A 81 -6.25 -6.29 2.60
CA VAL A 81 -5.05 -6.94 3.15
C VAL A 81 -4.89 -6.62 4.63
N MET A 82 -5.05 -5.34 5.01
CA MET A 82 -4.94 -4.94 6.42
C MET A 82 -5.98 -5.64 7.27
N THR A 83 -7.25 -5.67 6.85
CA THR A 83 -8.34 -6.37 7.53
C THR A 83 -8.04 -7.85 7.68
N ALA A 84 -7.70 -8.54 6.58
CA ALA A 84 -7.48 -9.98 6.59
C ALA A 84 -6.23 -10.40 7.39
N VAL A 85 -5.16 -9.59 7.38
CA VAL A 85 -3.98 -9.81 8.24
C VAL A 85 -4.36 -9.65 9.71
N LEU A 86 -5.14 -8.62 10.07
CA LEU A 86 -5.62 -8.43 11.45
C LEU A 86 -6.51 -9.59 11.92
N GLU A 87 -7.41 -10.07 11.06
CA GLU A 87 -8.28 -11.22 11.34
C GLU A 87 -7.51 -12.52 11.59
N LYS A 88 -6.50 -12.79 10.73
CA LYS A 88 -5.65 -14.00 10.84
C LYS A 88 -4.51 -13.84 11.86
N SER A 89 -4.38 -12.68 12.50
CA SER A 89 -3.31 -12.44 13.48
C SER A 89 -3.44 -13.28 14.71
N THR A 90 -2.29 -13.66 15.25
CA THR A 90 -2.14 -14.32 16.55
C THR A 90 -1.38 -13.41 17.52
N ALA A 91 -1.26 -13.77 18.78
CA ALA A 91 -0.50 -13.00 19.77
C ALA A 91 0.98 -12.75 19.40
N ARG A 92 1.51 -13.44 18.41
CA ARG A 92 2.88 -13.25 17.90
C ARG A 92 2.99 -12.13 16.88
N HIS A 93 1.87 -11.75 16.20
CA HIS A 93 1.85 -10.66 15.24
C HIS A 93 1.67 -9.35 16.00
N LYS A 94 2.75 -8.58 16.03
CA LYS A 94 2.83 -7.29 16.72
C LYS A 94 2.79 -6.17 15.70
N HIS A 95 1.71 -5.41 15.72
CA HIS A 95 1.42 -4.36 14.74
C HIS A 95 1.87 -2.99 15.23
N TYR A 96 2.54 -2.23 14.38
CA TYR A 96 2.85 -0.82 14.57
C TYR A 96 2.10 0.03 13.53
N LEU A 97 1.52 1.14 13.95
CA LEU A 97 0.76 2.05 13.09
C LEU A 97 1.55 3.33 12.86
N LEU A 98 2.02 3.57 11.64
CA LEU A 98 2.83 4.73 11.28
C LEU A 98 2.11 5.61 10.27
N GLY A 99 1.79 6.84 10.64
CA GLY A 99 1.16 7.82 9.73
C GLY A 99 -0.16 8.36 10.24
N SER A 100 -0.88 9.09 9.36
CA SER A 100 -2.14 9.77 9.70
C SER A 100 -2.02 10.76 10.86
N THR A 101 -3.13 11.17 11.45
CA THR A 101 -3.19 12.02 12.64
C THR A 101 -3.29 11.18 13.91
N THR A 102 -2.90 11.74 15.05
CA THR A 102 -3.03 11.10 16.36
C THR A 102 -4.48 10.67 16.63
N ASP A 103 -5.47 11.51 16.28
CA ASP A 103 -6.88 11.18 16.46
C ASP A 103 -7.31 9.97 15.63
N THR A 104 -6.93 9.94 14.34
CA THR A 104 -7.20 8.79 13.47
C THR A 104 -6.52 7.52 13.99
N LEU A 105 -5.27 7.61 14.46
CA LEU A 105 -4.55 6.47 15.03
C LEU A 105 -5.24 5.93 16.29
N ASN A 106 -5.71 6.80 17.18
CA ASN A 106 -6.45 6.41 18.38
C ASN A 106 -7.77 5.68 18.02
N LEU A 107 -8.53 6.23 17.06
CA LEU A 107 -9.76 5.59 16.57
C LEU A 107 -9.45 4.23 15.93
N LEU A 108 -8.44 4.16 15.07
CA LEU A 108 -8.01 2.92 14.41
C LEU A 108 -7.59 1.87 15.44
N ARG A 109 -6.73 2.23 16.40
CA ARG A 109 -6.31 1.33 17.49
C ARG A 109 -7.52 0.78 18.26
N ASN A 110 -8.47 1.64 18.65
CA ASN A 110 -9.66 1.22 19.36
C ASN A 110 -10.52 0.25 18.53
N LYS A 111 -10.68 0.50 17.23
CA LYS A 111 -11.38 -0.40 16.31
C LYS A 111 -10.66 -1.74 16.16
N ILE A 112 -9.33 -1.73 16.08
CA ILE A 112 -8.53 -2.97 16.02
C ILE A 112 -8.74 -3.79 17.29
N LEU A 113 -8.63 -3.17 18.47
CA LEU A 113 -8.81 -3.85 19.75
C LEU A 113 -10.22 -4.45 19.92
N GLN A 114 -11.24 -3.76 19.39
CA GLN A 114 -12.64 -4.24 19.47
C GLN A 114 -12.92 -5.41 18.52
N ASN A 115 -12.42 -5.32 17.28
CA ASN A 115 -12.82 -6.23 16.21
C ASN A 115 -11.85 -7.39 15.99
N TYR A 116 -10.57 -7.23 16.42
CA TYR A 116 -9.48 -8.19 16.17
C TYR A 116 -8.72 -8.48 17.49
N PRO A 117 -9.31 -9.21 18.43
CA PRO A 117 -8.78 -9.37 19.80
C PRO A 117 -7.41 -10.04 19.86
N ASN A 118 -7.02 -10.80 18.84
CA ASN A 118 -5.72 -11.44 18.73
C ASN A 118 -4.63 -10.54 18.12
N ALA A 119 -5.01 -9.44 17.45
CA ALA A 119 -4.08 -8.49 16.87
C ALA A 119 -3.52 -7.55 17.96
N LYS A 120 -2.21 -7.55 18.14
CA LYS A 120 -1.54 -6.72 19.16
C LYS A 120 -0.98 -5.45 18.52
N VAL A 121 -1.60 -4.30 18.77
CA VAL A 121 -1.02 -2.99 18.44
C VAL A 121 -0.05 -2.61 19.55
N VAL A 122 1.25 -2.66 19.25
CA VAL A 122 2.35 -2.45 20.21
C VAL A 122 2.92 -1.03 20.17
N GLY A 123 2.58 -0.24 19.15
CA GLY A 123 3.00 1.15 19.04
C GLY A 123 2.31 1.87 17.90
N MET A 124 2.37 3.20 17.93
CA MET A 124 1.87 4.07 16.89
C MET A 124 2.65 5.39 16.86
N ASP A 125 2.84 5.97 15.67
CA ASP A 125 3.54 7.22 15.44
C ASP A 125 2.81 8.06 14.40
N SER A 126 2.53 9.33 14.74
CA SER A 126 1.92 10.32 13.87
C SER A 126 2.97 11.39 13.53
N PRO A 127 3.78 11.20 12.49
CA PRO A 127 4.81 12.15 12.12
C PRO A 127 4.20 13.45 11.56
N PRO A 128 4.91 14.57 11.69
CA PRO A 128 4.46 15.84 11.13
C PRO A 128 4.35 15.78 9.59
N PHE A 129 3.46 16.59 8.99
CA PHE A 129 3.22 16.65 7.53
C PHE A 129 4.35 17.36 6.76
N ARG A 130 5.59 17.22 7.19
CA ARG A 130 6.81 17.67 6.51
C ARG A 130 7.77 16.50 6.31
N ASN A 131 8.89 16.74 5.67
CA ASN A 131 9.96 15.74 5.64
C ASN A 131 10.54 15.60 7.05
N ALA A 132 10.79 14.38 7.47
CA ALA A 132 11.45 14.09 8.73
C ALA A 132 12.93 14.41 8.63
N THR A 133 13.54 14.82 9.74
CA THR A 133 14.99 14.91 9.86
C THR A 133 15.60 13.53 10.09
N GLU A 134 16.92 13.38 9.85
CA GLU A 134 17.63 12.11 10.13
C GLU A 134 17.49 11.68 11.59
N GLN A 135 17.51 12.63 12.52
CA GLN A 135 17.29 12.34 13.93
C GLN A 135 15.89 11.78 14.19
N GLU A 136 14.84 12.41 13.62
CA GLU A 136 13.46 11.93 13.74
C GLU A 136 13.28 10.53 13.14
N LEU A 137 14.00 10.22 12.05
CA LEU A 137 13.99 8.89 11.44
C LEU A 137 14.67 7.86 12.35
N SER A 138 15.83 8.21 12.95
CA SER A 138 16.52 7.34 13.90
C SER A 138 15.67 7.04 15.13
N GLU A 139 15.12 8.08 15.76
CA GLU A 139 14.23 7.93 16.92
C GLU A 139 12.98 7.09 16.60
N ARG A 140 12.45 7.22 15.40
CA ARG A 140 11.33 6.36 14.93
C ARG A 140 11.76 4.91 14.81
N ASN A 141 12.93 4.64 14.24
CA ASN A 141 13.46 3.28 14.15
C ASN A 141 13.63 2.65 15.53
N GLU A 142 14.17 3.39 16.48
CA GLU A 142 14.33 2.96 17.88
C GLU A 142 12.96 2.64 18.50
N ARG A 143 11.96 3.53 18.37
CA ARG A 143 10.60 3.28 18.88
C ARG A 143 9.96 2.03 18.27
N ILE A 144 10.12 1.80 16.96
CA ILE A 144 9.59 0.61 16.30
C ILE A 144 10.31 -0.64 16.79
N ALA A 145 11.64 -0.62 16.89
CA ALA A 145 12.45 -1.74 17.38
C ALA A 145 12.11 -2.09 18.83
N ASP A 146 12.10 -1.11 19.73
CA ASP A 146 11.82 -1.28 21.17
C ASP A 146 10.39 -1.81 21.43
N SER A 147 9.43 -1.46 20.54
CA SER A 147 8.07 -2.00 20.63
C SER A 147 8.01 -3.52 20.35
N GLY A 148 9.05 -4.06 19.72
CA GLY A 148 9.11 -5.44 19.25
C GLY A 148 8.10 -5.73 18.13
N ALA A 149 7.67 -4.71 17.38
CA ALA A 149 6.80 -4.87 16.21
C ALA A 149 7.47 -5.73 15.13
N ASN A 150 6.67 -6.54 14.46
CA ASN A 150 7.11 -7.31 13.28
C ASN A 150 6.30 -7.02 12.03
N ILE A 151 5.20 -6.26 12.16
CA ILE A 151 4.40 -5.73 11.05
C ILE A 151 4.22 -4.23 11.27
N VAL A 152 4.62 -3.42 10.27
CA VAL A 152 4.47 -1.96 10.30
C VAL A 152 3.52 -1.52 9.19
N TRP A 153 2.39 -0.98 9.58
CA TRP A 153 1.43 -0.39 8.65
C TRP A 153 1.79 1.07 8.42
N VAL A 154 1.91 1.48 7.15
CA VAL A 154 2.33 2.83 6.78
C VAL A 154 1.20 3.55 6.05
N GLY A 155 0.66 4.59 6.70
CA GLY A 155 -0.45 5.43 6.22
C GLY A 155 -0.03 6.89 6.01
N LEU A 156 1.08 7.14 5.29
CA LEU A 156 1.61 8.48 5.01
C LEU A 156 1.10 9.08 3.69
N GLY A 157 0.45 8.26 2.87
CA GLY A 157 0.04 8.61 1.51
C GLY A 157 1.19 8.52 0.50
N THR A 158 0.81 8.21 -0.76
CA THR A 158 1.72 8.15 -1.92
C THR A 158 2.24 9.55 -2.26
N PRO A 159 3.56 9.74 -2.52
CA PRO A 159 4.62 8.72 -2.59
C PRO A 159 5.33 8.43 -1.27
N LYS A 160 5.11 9.24 -0.22
CA LYS A 160 5.88 9.18 1.03
C LYS A 160 5.88 7.80 1.70
N GLN A 161 4.72 7.13 1.71
CA GLN A 161 4.60 5.80 2.29
C GLN A 161 5.45 4.76 1.57
N ASP A 162 5.60 4.90 0.27
CA ASP A 162 6.33 3.95 -0.57
C ASP A 162 7.84 4.05 -0.30
N PHE A 163 8.39 5.25 -0.21
CA PHE A 163 9.77 5.45 0.24
C PHE A 163 9.99 5.00 1.69
N GLU A 164 9.02 5.21 2.57
CA GLU A 164 9.15 4.84 3.98
C GLU A 164 9.17 3.32 4.19
N VAL A 165 8.37 2.53 3.45
CA VAL A 165 8.43 1.06 3.59
C VAL A 165 9.77 0.51 3.10
N GLU A 166 10.37 1.07 2.04
CA GLU A 166 11.70 0.69 1.58
C GLU A 166 12.79 1.07 2.58
N ARG A 167 12.69 2.26 3.17
CA ARG A 167 13.59 2.69 4.22
C ARG A 167 13.51 1.77 5.45
N LEU A 168 12.31 1.43 5.90
CA LEU A 168 12.10 0.51 7.03
C LEU A 168 12.64 -0.88 6.74
N LYS A 169 12.41 -1.41 5.54
CA LYS A 169 12.97 -2.69 5.06
C LYS A 169 14.48 -2.73 5.20
N ALA A 170 15.16 -1.64 4.84
CA ALA A 170 16.62 -1.57 4.89
C ALA A 170 17.18 -1.42 6.32
N CYS A 171 16.38 -0.91 7.26
CA CYS A 171 16.85 -0.55 8.60
C CYS A 171 16.38 -1.50 9.70
N LEU A 172 15.27 -2.22 9.51
CA LEU A 172 14.60 -3.00 10.57
C LEU A 172 14.11 -4.35 10.05
N PRO A 173 14.14 -5.41 10.88
CA PRO A 173 13.61 -6.73 10.52
C PRO A 173 12.08 -6.79 10.64
N VAL A 174 11.37 -5.92 9.93
CA VAL A 174 9.91 -5.80 9.97
C VAL A 174 9.31 -5.99 8.57
N THR A 175 8.06 -6.43 8.49
CA THR A 175 7.29 -6.36 7.26
C THR A 175 6.53 -5.04 7.23
N ALA A 176 6.91 -4.12 6.35
CA ALA A 176 6.31 -2.80 6.20
C ALA A 176 5.35 -2.76 5.00
N LEU A 177 4.13 -2.26 5.19
CA LEU A 177 3.07 -2.24 4.18
C LEU A 177 2.55 -0.80 3.94
N ALA A 178 2.61 -0.33 2.70
CA ALA A 178 2.22 1.03 2.28
C ALA A 178 0.70 1.15 2.04
N VAL A 179 -0.13 1.01 3.07
CA VAL A 179 -1.60 0.85 2.94
C VAL A 179 -2.39 2.16 2.80
N GLY A 180 -1.78 3.30 3.06
CA GLY A 180 -2.39 4.62 2.84
C GLY A 180 -3.74 4.81 3.53
N ALA A 181 -4.79 5.02 2.72
CA ALA A 181 -6.13 5.34 3.19
C ALA A 181 -6.84 4.19 3.96
N ALA A 182 -6.23 3.02 4.07
CA ALA A 182 -6.78 1.95 4.91
C ALA A 182 -6.98 2.41 6.37
N PHE A 183 -6.12 3.30 6.86
CA PHE A 183 -6.25 3.87 8.19
C PHE A 183 -7.56 4.63 8.37
N ASP A 184 -7.88 5.52 7.42
CA ASP A 184 -9.11 6.31 7.48
C ASP A 184 -10.36 5.43 7.36
N PHE A 185 -10.30 4.39 6.50
CA PHE A 185 -11.43 3.47 6.31
C PHE A 185 -11.68 2.61 7.55
N LEU A 186 -10.64 2.00 8.12
CA LEU A 186 -10.78 1.16 9.31
C LEU A 186 -11.08 1.98 10.56
N ALA A 187 -10.54 3.19 10.68
CA ALA A 187 -10.90 4.13 11.74
C ALA A 187 -12.35 4.64 11.62
N GLY A 188 -12.94 4.59 10.42
CA GLY A 188 -14.27 5.10 10.13
C GLY A 188 -14.34 6.62 9.96
N THR A 189 -13.19 7.29 9.76
CA THR A 189 -13.12 8.75 9.52
C THR A 189 -13.50 9.10 8.08
N VAL A 190 -13.27 8.19 7.14
CA VAL A 190 -13.69 8.32 5.73
C VAL A 190 -14.50 7.07 5.34
N PRO A 191 -15.69 7.22 4.75
CA PRO A 191 -16.46 6.07 4.28
C PRO A 191 -15.80 5.42 3.07
N GLN A 192 -15.74 4.09 3.06
CA GLN A 192 -15.28 3.31 1.93
C GLN A 192 -16.34 3.30 0.82
N ALA A 193 -15.91 3.24 -0.44
CA ALA A 193 -16.83 3.13 -1.56
C ALA A 193 -17.65 1.83 -1.49
N PRO A 194 -18.93 1.85 -1.89
CA PRO A 194 -19.75 0.65 -1.95
C PRO A 194 -19.10 -0.46 -2.80
N PRO A 195 -19.28 -1.74 -2.45
CA PRO A 195 -18.63 -2.87 -3.14
C PRO A 195 -18.83 -2.89 -4.67
N TRP A 196 -20.00 -2.47 -5.15
CA TRP A 196 -20.27 -2.40 -6.59
C TRP A 196 -19.39 -1.35 -7.30
N MET A 197 -19.13 -0.20 -6.66
CA MET A 197 -18.21 0.82 -7.20
C MET A 197 -16.76 0.35 -7.19
N GLN A 198 -16.36 -0.39 -6.18
CA GLN A 198 -15.04 -0.99 -6.14
C GLN A 198 -14.83 -2.00 -7.28
N LYS A 199 -15.83 -2.87 -7.53
CA LYS A 199 -15.80 -3.89 -8.61
C LYS A 199 -15.88 -3.27 -10.01
N SER A 200 -16.64 -2.18 -10.19
CA SER A 200 -16.80 -1.48 -11.48
C SER A 200 -15.64 -0.53 -11.82
N GLY A 201 -14.62 -0.41 -10.94
CA GLY A 201 -13.50 0.53 -11.16
C GLY A 201 -13.88 2.01 -11.01
N THR A 202 -15.09 2.31 -10.47
CA THR A 202 -15.58 3.68 -10.25
C THR A 202 -15.34 4.19 -8.83
N GLU A 203 -14.64 3.45 -8.00
CA GLU A 203 -14.27 3.83 -6.62
C GLU A 203 -13.62 5.22 -6.56
N TRP A 204 -12.78 5.57 -7.55
CA TRP A 204 -12.11 6.86 -7.59
C TRP A 204 -13.07 8.05 -7.69
N LEU A 205 -14.24 7.89 -8.35
CA LEU A 205 -15.29 8.92 -8.43
C LEU A 205 -15.91 9.14 -7.05
N TYR A 206 -16.21 8.06 -6.33
CA TYR A 206 -16.73 8.14 -4.98
C TYR A 206 -15.74 8.84 -4.04
N ARG A 207 -14.46 8.42 -4.08
CA ARG A 207 -13.42 9.06 -3.28
C ARG A 207 -13.23 10.52 -3.63
N TRP A 208 -13.27 10.86 -4.92
CA TRP A 208 -13.18 12.25 -5.36
C TRP A 208 -14.31 13.10 -4.81
N SER A 209 -15.55 12.61 -4.79
CA SER A 209 -16.69 13.32 -4.21
C SER A 209 -16.54 13.56 -2.70
N LYS A 210 -15.81 12.71 -1.98
CA LYS A 210 -15.57 12.86 -0.53
C LYS A 210 -14.37 13.75 -0.21
N GLU A 211 -13.33 13.75 -1.03
CA GLU A 211 -12.08 14.47 -0.81
C GLU A 211 -11.63 15.25 -2.05
N PRO A 212 -12.46 16.15 -2.62
CA PRO A 212 -12.17 16.79 -3.90
C PRO A 212 -10.87 17.61 -3.88
N LYS A 213 -10.62 18.37 -2.82
CA LYS A 213 -9.41 19.20 -2.71
C LYS A 213 -8.12 18.39 -2.77
N ARG A 214 -8.08 17.23 -2.15
CA ARG A 214 -6.91 16.35 -2.08
C ARG A 214 -6.73 15.52 -3.37
N LEU A 215 -7.83 15.05 -3.97
CA LEU A 215 -7.79 14.04 -5.02
C LEU A 215 -7.92 14.60 -6.45
N THR A 216 -8.37 15.85 -6.63
CA THR A 216 -8.55 16.43 -7.97
C THR A 216 -7.26 16.41 -8.80
N LYS A 217 -6.16 16.97 -8.28
CA LYS A 217 -4.87 16.97 -9.00
C LYS A 217 -4.40 15.55 -9.31
N ARG A 218 -4.56 14.63 -8.36
CA ARG A 218 -4.18 13.23 -8.49
C ARG A 218 -4.94 12.54 -9.62
N TYR A 219 -6.27 12.71 -9.70
CA TYR A 219 -7.09 12.02 -10.68
C TYR A 219 -7.08 12.68 -12.05
N LEU A 220 -7.08 14.02 -12.14
CA LEU A 220 -7.05 14.73 -13.42
C LEU A 220 -5.72 14.54 -14.16
N TRP A 221 -4.63 14.33 -13.45
CA TRP A 221 -3.33 14.06 -14.07
C TRP A 221 -3.02 12.56 -14.13
N GLY A 222 -3.23 11.83 -13.05
CA GLY A 222 -2.79 10.43 -12.93
C GLY A 222 -3.58 9.49 -13.83
N ASN A 223 -4.91 9.61 -13.88
CA ASN A 223 -5.73 8.70 -14.69
C ASN A 223 -5.45 8.83 -16.20
N PRO A 224 -5.42 10.04 -16.82
CA PRO A 224 -5.06 10.16 -18.23
C PRO A 224 -3.63 9.71 -18.53
N THR A 225 -2.68 10.00 -17.66
CA THR A 225 -1.29 9.55 -17.81
C THR A 225 -1.21 8.02 -17.79
N PHE A 226 -1.88 7.37 -16.86
CA PHE A 226 -1.95 5.91 -16.78
C PHE A 226 -2.53 5.30 -18.06
N VAL A 227 -3.69 5.81 -18.55
CA VAL A 227 -4.32 5.33 -19.79
C VAL A 227 -3.38 5.48 -20.97
N LYS A 228 -2.72 6.64 -21.10
CA LYS A 228 -1.72 6.90 -22.15
C LYS A 228 -0.60 5.86 -22.13
N LEU A 229 -0.03 5.57 -20.94
CA LEU A 229 1.05 4.60 -20.77
C LEU A 229 0.63 3.19 -21.20
N VAL A 230 -0.56 2.75 -20.77
CA VAL A 230 -1.10 1.42 -21.11
C VAL A 230 -1.32 1.30 -22.63
N VAL A 231 -1.87 2.33 -23.27
CA VAL A 231 -2.07 2.35 -24.75
C VAL A 231 -0.72 2.34 -25.48
N GLN A 232 0.23 3.15 -25.04
CA GLN A 232 1.58 3.19 -25.63
C GLN A 232 2.28 1.84 -25.53
N GLN A 233 2.22 1.18 -24.36
CA GLN A 233 2.77 -0.17 -24.17
C GLN A 233 2.11 -1.17 -25.12
N ARG A 234 0.78 -1.18 -25.22
CA ARG A 234 0.06 -2.08 -26.14
C ARG A 234 0.47 -1.92 -27.59
N LEU A 235 0.65 -0.67 -28.02
CA LEU A 235 1.08 -0.36 -29.40
C LEU A 235 2.52 -0.80 -29.66
N ALA A 236 3.41 -0.61 -28.69
CA ALA A 236 4.81 -1.07 -28.76
C ALA A 236 4.89 -2.60 -28.88
N ASP A 237 4.11 -3.32 -28.07
CA ASP A 237 4.08 -4.80 -28.08
C ASP A 237 3.54 -5.34 -29.41
N ARG A 238 2.51 -4.69 -29.98
CA ARG A 238 1.99 -5.07 -31.33
C ARG A 238 3.05 -4.90 -32.42
N ARG A 239 3.80 -3.80 -32.39
CA ARG A 239 4.89 -3.56 -33.37
C ARG A 239 5.98 -4.63 -33.29
N LYS A 240 6.39 -5.01 -32.09
CA LYS A 240 7.37 -6.09 -31.89
C LYS A 240 6.85 -7.43 -32.41
N ALA A 241 5.59 -7.76 -32.17
CA ALA A 241 4.97 -9.01 -32.65
C ALA A 241 4.81 -9.07 -34.19
N THR A 242 4.84 -7.92 -34.89
CA THR A 242 4.76 -7.88 -36.37
C THR A 242 6.14 -7.93 -37.03
N GLN A 243 7.22 -7.74 -36.25
CA GLN A 243 8.61 -7.74 -36.73
C GLN A 243 9.33 -9.11 -36.54
N ASN A 244 8.70 -9.99 -35.74
CA ASN A 244 9.13 -11.40 -35.59
C ASN A 244 8.23 -12.35 -36.39
#